data_da5827684b0e3371d6e2835da52b3c09
#
_entry.id   da5827684b0e3371d6e2835da52b3c09
#
_cell.length_a   1.000
_cell.length_b   1.000
_cell.length_c   1.000
_cell.angle_alpha   90.00
_cell.angle_beta   90.00
_cell.angle_gamma   90.00
#
_symmetry.space_group_name_H-M   'P 1'
#
loop_
_entity.id
_entity.type
_entity.pdbx_description
1 polymer ?
#
loop_
_entity_poly.entity_id
_entity_poly.type
_entity_poly.pdbx_seq_one_letter_code
_entity_poly.pdbx_strand_id
1 'polypeptide(L)'
;MRPTSRSPAAGPTCIARFDQHGQVIDVLVSARRDCTAARTFFTRALTCGPSPVEVTTDRAPVYPHVIDGLVPAARHVLAHYSNNAVEADHGRFKARLRPMRGLKTAPSLRTIAAGHAFVQNLHRGHYELAVDVPAHDRVRAAFTEPALCL
;
A
#
# COMPACT_ATOMS: atom_id res chain seq x y z
N MET A 1 43.95 -3.46 -9.18
CA MET A 1 42.89 -3.09 -8.20
C MET A 1 41.69 -2.56 -8.99
N ARG A 2 40.59 -3.32 -9.06
CA ARG A 2 39.35 -2.88 -9.74
C ARG A 2 38.45 -2.20 -8.71
N PRO A 3 37.88 -1.03 -8.99
CA PRO A 3 36.90 -0.44 -8.11
C PRO A 3 35.60 -1.28 -8.17
N THR A 4 35.20 -1.81 -7.03
CA THR A 4 33.87 -2.44 -6.85
C THR A 4 32.80 -1.36 -6.97
N SER A 5 32.06 -1.40 -8.06
CA SER A 5 30.85 -0.58 -8.20
C SER A 5 29.85 -0.99 -7.12
N ARG A 6 29.75 -0.22 -6.05
CA ARG A 6 28.63 -0.31 -5.12
C ARG A 6 27.37 0.08 -5.89
N SER A 7 26.55 -0.90 -6.21
CA SER A 7 25.16 -0.64 -6.58
C SER A 7 24.51 0.19 -5.46
N PRO A 8 23.75 1.26 -5.79
CA PRO A 8 23.05 2.03 -4.77
C PRO A 8 22.13 1.05 -4.03
N ALA A 9 22.28 0.97 -2.72
CA ALA A 9 21.40 0.17 -1.88
C ALA A 9 19.96 0.66 -2.11
N ALA A 10 19.15 -0.16 -2.77
CA ALA A 10 17.75 0.13 -2.96
C ALA A 10 17.12 0.31 -1.57
N GLY A 11 16.57 1.48 -1.31
CA GLY A 11 15.90 1.78 -0.06
C GLY A 11 14.70 0.84 0.17
N PRO A 12 14.14 0.80 1.38
CA PRO A 12 13.02 -0.08 1.69
C PRO A 12 11.85 0.21 0.74
N THR A 13 11.26 -0.87 0.22
CA THR A 13 10.14 -0.85 -0.73
C THR A 13 8.83 -0.99 0.04
N CYS A 14 7.84 -0.20 -0.31
CA CYS A 14 6.48 -0.31 0.20
C CYS A 14 5.60 -0.98 -0.87
N ILE A 15 4.88 -2.03 -0.46
CA ILE A 15 3.88 -2.71 -1.28
C ILE A 15 2.54 -2.47 -0.60
N ALA A 16 1.54 -2.00 -1.34
CA ALA A 16 0.20 -1.76 -0.82
C ALA A 16 -0.83 -2.59 -1.60
N ARG A 17 -1.86 -3.08 -0.90
CA ARG A 17 -3.01 -3.75 -1.49
C ARG A 17 -4.23 -2.82 -1.43
N PHE A 18 -4.97 -2.80 -2.53
CA PHE A 18 -6.25 -2.12 -2.64
C PHE A 18 -7.34 -3.14 -2.97
N ASP A 19 -8.55 -2.90 -2.49
CA ASP A 19 -9.73 -3.63 -2.94
C ASP A 19 -10.30 -3.01 -4.23
N GLN A 20 -11.40 -3.59 -4.71
CA GLN A 20 -12.13 -3.10 -5.88
C GLN A 20 -12.70 -1.69 -5.71
N HIS A 21 -12.85 -1.21 -4.49
CA HIS A 21 -13.37 0.12 -4.15
C HIS A 21 -12.27 1.16 -3.92
N GLY A 22 -11.00 0.74 -4.04
CA GLY A 22 -9.83 1.61 -3.80
C GLY A 22 -9.46 1.80 -2.32
N GLN A 23 -10.00 0.96 -1.43
CA GLN A 23 -9.59 0.93 -0.03
C GLN A 23 -8.21 0.29 0.10
N VAL A 24 -7.32 0.91 0.86
CA VAL A 24 -6.03 0.31 1.22
C VAL A 24 -6.27 -0.71 2.32
N ILE A 25 -6.08 -1.99 2.01
CA ILE A 25 -6.33 -3.10 2.95
C ILE A 25 -5.07 -3.45 3.75
N ASP A 26 -3.93 -3.51 3.09
CA ASP A 26 -2.65 -3.85 3.74
C ASP A 26 -1.48 -3.12 3.11
N VAL A 27 -0.47 -2.86 3.93
CA VAL A 27 0.79 -2.24 3.51
C VAL A 27 1.95 -3.04 4.08
N LEU A 28 2.82 -3.55 3.21
CA LEU A 28 4.05 -4.23 3.58
C LEU A 28 5.27 -3.37 3.23
N VAL A 29 6.12 -3.16 4.22
CA VAL A 29 7.45 -2.58 4.02
C VAL A 29 8.49 -3.69 3.99
N SER A 30 9.20 -3.82 2.89
CA SER A 30 10.29 -4.79 2.71
C SER A 30 11.58 -4.10 2.32
N ALA A 31 12.70 -4.68 2.74
CA ALA A 31 14.03 -4.23 2.34
C ALA A 31 14.34 -4.54 0.86
N ARG A 32 13.64 -5.52 0.29
CA ARG A 32 13.82 -5.95 -1.11
C ARG A 32 12.46 -6.21 -1.75
N ARG A 33 12.38 -5.96 -3.05
CA ARG A 33 11.22 -6.30 -3.88
C ARG A 33 11.51 -7.64 -4.57
N ASP A 34 11.37 -8.72 -3.84
CA ASP A 34 11.64 -10.08 -4.30
C ASP A 34 10.42 -11.01 -4.13
N CYS A 35 10.54 -12.25 -4.61
CA CYS A 35 9.48 -13.26 -4.50
C CYS A 35 9.09 -13.55 -3.06
N THR A 36 10.03 -13.50 -2.12
CA THR A 36 9.77 -13.76 -0.70
C THR A 36 8.91 -12.67 -0.09
N ALA A 37 9.23 -11.40 -0.35
CA ALA A 37 8.44 -10.27 0.10
C ALA A 37 7.03 -10.30 -0.51
N ALA A 38 6.92 -10.56 -1.82
CA ALA A 38 5.64 -10.69 -2.50
C ALA A 38 4.81 -11.84 -1.92
N ARG A 39 5.38 -13.03 -1.73
CA ARG A 39 4.70 -14.18 -1.12
C ARG A 39 4.20 -13.86 0.29
N THR A 40 5.04 -13.29 1.14
CA THR A 40 4.66 -12.88 2.50
C THR A 40 3.51 -11.89 2.48
N PHE A 41 3.56 -10.91 1.57
CA PHE A 41 2.50 -9.92 1.39
C PHE A 41 1.17 -10.56 0.99
N PHE A 42 1.16 -11.37 -0.08
CA PHE A 42 -0.06 -12.02 -0.54
C PHE A 42 -0.62 -13.03 0.47
N THR A 43 0.24 -13.81 1.15
CA THR A 43 -0.21 -14.72 2.21
C THR A 43 -0.94 -13.96 3.31
N ARG A 44 -0.38 -12.87 3.82
CA ARG A 44 -1.06 -12.02 4.82
C ARG A 44 -2.35 -11.44 4.29
N ALA A 45 -2.32 -10.92 3.07
CA ALA A 45 -3.48 -10.32 2.44
C ALA A 45 -4.64 -11.30 2.29
N LEU A 46 -4.35 -12.58 2.01
CA LEU A 46 -5.36 -13.63 1.85
C LEU A 46 -5.94 -14.15 3.17
N THR A 47 -5.24 -13.95 4.30
CA THR A 47 -5.79 -14.32 5.63
C THR A 47 -6.86 -13.35 6.13
N CYS A 48 -6.95 -12.16 5.55
CA CYS A 48 -7.83 -11.08 6.03
C CYS A 48 -9.14 -10.95 5.25
N GLY A 49 -9.51 -11.93 4.39
CA GLY A 49 -10.75 -11.83 3.61
C GLY A 49 -10.97 -13.02 2.68
N PRO A 50 -12.05 -12.99 1.89
CA PRO A 50 -12.35 -14.04 0.91
C PRO A 50 -11.27 -14.09 -0.17
N SER A 51 -11.12 -15.27 -0.79
CA SER A 51 -10.21 -15.45 -1.92
C SER A 51 -10.63 -14.52 -3.08
N PRO A 52 -9.69 -13.76 -3.64
CA PRO A 52 -10.00 -12.86 -4.73
C PRO A 52 -10.35 -13.63 -6.01
N VAL A 53 -11.30 -13.11 -6.78
CA VAL A 53 -11.63 -13.60 -8.13
C VAL A 53 -10.63 -13.07 -9.15
N GLU A 54 -10.12 -11.88 -8.90
CA GLU A 54 -9.17 -11.21 -9.78
C GLU A 54 -8.07 -10.52 -8.96
N VAL A 55 -6.84 -10.60 -9.44
CA VAL A 55 -5.68 -9.92 -8.87
C VAL A 55 -5.02 -9.07 -9.95
N THR A 56 -5.02 -7.76 -9.76
CA THR A 56 -4.32 -6.83 -10.64
C THR A 56 -2.98 -6.44 -10.07
N THR A 57 -1.90 -6.54 -10.86
CA THR A 57 -0.56 -6.11 -10.44
C THR A 57 0.10 -5.25 -11.52
N ASP A 58 1.23 -4.62 -11.15
CA ASP A 58 2.16 -4.08 -12.13
C ASP A 58 2.87 -5.21 -12.89
N ARG A 59 3.66 -4.85 -13.91
CA ARG A 59 4.36 -5.81 -14.78
C ARG A 59 5.61 -6.43 -14.16
N ALA A 60 5.82 -6.31 -12.85
CA ALA A 60 6.99 -6.90 -12.23
C ALA A 60 6.97 -8.44 -12.34
N PRO A 61 8.06 -9.06 -12.85
CA PRO A 61 8.10 -10.48 -13.19
C PRO A 61 7.96 -11.41 -11.97
N VAL A 62 8.04 -10.87 -10.78
CA VAL A 62 7.92 -11.60 -9.53
C VAL A 62 6.48 -12.04 -9.21
N TYR A 63 5.47 -11.27 -9.64
CA TYR A 63 4.09 -11.50 -9.23
C TYR A 63 3.40 -12.72 -9.88
N PRO A 64 3.55 -13.02 -11.18
CA PRO A 64 2.87 -14.15 -11.78
C PRO A 64 3.10 -15.46 -11.02
N HIS A 65 4.35 -15.83 -10.75
CA HIS A 65 4.70 -17.06 -10.03
C HIS A 65 4.16 -17.11 -8.59
N VAL A 66 4.07 -15.96 -7.93
CA VAL A 66 3.55 -15.89 -6.56
C VAL A 66 2.04 -16.05 -6.56
N ILE A 67 1.35 -15.41 -7.48
CA ILE A 67 -0.12 -15.44 -7.60
C ILE A 67 -0.57 -16.83 -8.03
N ASP A 68 0.03 -17.41 -9.05
CA ASP A 68 -0.28 -18.76 -9.52
C ASP A 68 -0.11 -19.81 -8.41
N GLY A 69 0.89 -19.63 -7.54
CA GLY A 69 1.13 -20.54 -6.42
C GLY A 69 0.22 -20.34 -5.21
N LEU A 70 -0.38 -19.17 -5.01
CA LEU A 70 -1.20 -18.86 -3.84
C LEU A 70 -2.70 -18.83 -4.14
N VAL A 71 -3.08 -18.39 -5.33
CA VAL A 71 -4.49 -18.24 -5.76
C VAL A 71 -4.65 -18.64 -7.23
N PRO A 72 -4.46 -19.92 -7.55
CA PRO A 72 -4.50 -20.40 -8.93
C PRO A 72 -5.87 -20.21 -9.60
N ALA A 73 -6.93 -20.07 -8.82
CA ALA A 73 -8.29 -19.81 -9.31
C ALA A 73 -8.54 -18.32 -9.64
N ALA A 74 -7.68 -17.42 -9.20
CA ALA A 74 -7.85 -16.00 -9.47
C ALA A 74 -7.31 -15.61 -10.85
N ARG A 75 -8.05 -14.78 -11.57
CA ARG A 75 -7.57 -14.19 -12.83
C ARG A 75 -6.49 -13.16 -12.53
N HIS A 76 -5.26 -13.37 -13.02
CA HIS A 76 -4.20 -12.38 -12.93
C HIS A 76 -4.26 -11.40 -14.09
N VAL A 77 -4.41 -10.13 -13.79
CA VAL A 77 -4.52 -9.04 -14.76
C VAL A 77 -3.31 -8.11 -14.66
N LEU A 78 -2.63 -7.93 -15.78
CA LEU A 78 -1.52 -6.98 -15.94
C LEU A 78 -2.04 -5.71 -16.60
N ALA A 79 -2.79 -4.89 -15.88
CA ALA A 79 -3.41 -3.70 -16.43
C ALA A 79 -2.64 -2.43 -16.06
N HIS A 80 -2.20 -1.70 -17.09
CA HIS A 80 -1.53 -0.41 -16.90
C HIS A 80 -2.48 0.67 -16.35
N TYR A 81 -3.76 0.63 -16.73
CA TYR A 81 -4.75 1.66 -16.38
C TYR A 81 -5.50 1.37 -15.07
N SER A 82 -5.69 0.13 -14.68
CA SER A 82 -6.36 -0.24 -13.41
C SER A 82 -5.53 0.13 -12.19
N ASN A 83 -4.26 0.48 -12.38
CA ASN A 83 -3.32 0.79 -11.31
C ASN A 83 -3.23 2.30 -11.00
N ASN A 84 -4.02 3.15 -11.69
CA ASN A 84 -3.94 4.60 -11.54
C ASN A 84 -4.23 5.07 -10.10
N ALA A 85 -5.17 4.42 -9.40
CA ALA A 85 -5.48 4.74 -8.01
C ALA A 85 -4.29 4.44 -7.07
N VAL A 86 -3.61 3.31 -7.30
CA VAL A 86 -2.42 2.89 -6.57
C VAL A 86 -1.25 3.83 -6.85
N GLU A 87 -1.05 4.18 -8.12
CA GLU A 87 0.01 5.11 -8.57
C GLU A 87 -0.19 6.51 -7.98
N ALA A 88 -1.43 7.02 -8.01
CA ALA A 88 -1.78 8.30 -7.41
C ALA A 88 -1.52 8.31 -5.88
N ASP A 89 -1.84 7.22 -5.21
CA ASP A 89 -1.63 7.07 -3.76
C ASP A 89 -0.14 7.02 -3.41
N HIS A 90 0.64 6.26 -4.19
CA HIS A 90 2.11 6.26 -4.09
C HIS A 90 2.71 7.65 -4.34
N GLY A 91 2.17 8.41 -5.30
CA GLY A 91 2.57 9.78 -5.56
C GLY A 91 2.35 10.70 -4.35
N ARG A 92 1.16 10.63 -3.74
CA ARG A 92 0.83 11.38 -2.51
C ARG A 92 1.71 10.98 -1.33
N PHE A 93 1.96 9.68 -1.15
CA PHE A 93 2.85 9.18 -0.12
C PHE A 93 4.29 9.69 -0.30
N LYS A 94 4.85 9.59 -1.50
CA LYS A 94 6.16 10.14 -1.83
C LYS A 94 6.26 11.66 -1.58
N ALA A 95 5.22 12.41 -1.94
CA ALA A 95 5.16 13.85 -1.71
C ALA A 95 5.24 14.20 -0.21
N ARG A 96 4.60 13.41 0.65
CA ARG A 96 4.69 13.57 2.12
C ARG A 96 6.07 13.21 2.68
N LEU A 97 6.77 12.24 2.09
CA LEU A 97 8.10 11.85 2.52
C LEU A 97 9.22 12.82 2.11
N ARG A 98 9.01 13.61 1.05
CA ARG A 98 10.01 14.58 0.56
C ARG A 98 10.47 15.58 1.63
N PRO A 99 9.58 16.27 2.36
CA PRO A 99 10.00 17.19 3.42
C PRO A 99 10.78 16.51 4.54
N MET A 100 10.53 15.23 4.79
CA MET A 100 11.22 14.42 5.80
C MET A 100 12.59 13.91 5.34
N ARG A 101 13.06 14.29 4.15
CA ARG A 101 14.30 13.78 3.51
C ARG A 101 14.34 12.24 3.40
N GLY A 102 13.16 11.62 3.23
CA GLY A 102 12.96 10.18 3.24
C GLY A 102 13.01 9.57 4.65
N LEU A 103 12.58 8.32 4.74
CA LEU A 103 12.59 7.56 5.99
C LEU A 103 13.79 6.61 5.98
N LYS A 104 14.62 6.70 7.00
CA LYS A 104 15.89 5.96 7.09
C LYS A 104 15.73 4.57 7.69
N THR A 105 14.62 4.33 8.41
CA THR A 105 14.39 3.06 9.11
C THR A 105 13.09 2.38 8.66
N ALA A 106 13.10 1.05 8.59
CA ALA A 106 11.93 0.27 8.22
C ALA A 106 10.75 0.43 9.21
N PRO A 107 10.95 0.50 10.53
CA PRO A 107 9.86 0.78 11.48
C PRO A 107 9.17 2.11 11.22
N SER A 108 9.94 3.20 11.05
CA SER A 108 9.38 4.52 10.76
C SER A 108 8.60 4.53 9.44
N LEU A 109 9.14 3.89 8.40
CA LEU A 109 8.43 3.78 7.12
C LEU A 109 7.11 3.00 7.28
N ARG A 110 7.10 1.92 8.07
CA ARG A 110 5.90 1.13 8.33
C ARG A 110 4.82 1.97 9.03
N THR A 111 5.18 2.69 10.09
CA THR A 111 4.26 3.55 10.83
C THR A 111 3.67 4.64 9.94
N ILE A 112 4.50 5.34 9.18
CA ILE A 112 4.04 6.41 8.28
C ILE A 112 3.21 5.86 7.12
N ALA A 113 3.56 4.71 6.57
CA ALA A 113 2.78 4.08 5.50
C ALA A 113 1.40 3.61 5.99
N ALA A 114 1.32 3.01 7.18
CA ALA A 114 0.04 2.64 7.80
C ALA A 114 -0.82 3.87 8.11
N GLY A 115 -0.25 4.92 8.68
CA GLY A 115 -0.94 6.18 8.93
C GLY A 115 -1.42 6.85 7.64
N HIS A 116 -0.62 6.82 6.57
CA HIS A 116 -1.02 7.33 5.26
C HIS A 116 -2.22 6.54 4.71
N ALA A 117 -2.17 5.20 4.77
CA ALA A 117 -3.26 4.33 4.33
C ALA A 117 -4.56 4.63 5.09
N PHE A 118 -4.47 4.74 6.43
CA PHE A 118 -5.62 5.10 7.27
C PHE A 118 -6.24 6.44 6.86
N VAL A 119 -5.43 7.50 6.74
CA VAL A 119 -5.92 8.83 6.33
C VAL A 119 -6.53 8.82 4.92
N GLN A 120 -5.96 8.06 3.97
CA GLN A 120 -6.53 7.95 2.63
C GLN A 120 -7.87 7.21 2.64
N ASN A 121 -7.99 6.12 3.41
CA ASN A 121 -9.22 5.37 3.56
C ASN A 121 -10.32 6.25 4.20
N LEU A 122 -9.98 7.02 5.23
CA LEU A 122 -10.89 7.95 5.88
C LEU A 122 -11.37 9.04 4.90
N HIS A 123 -10.45 9.65 4.17
CA HIS A 123 -10.77 10.67 3.16
C HIS A 123 -11.70 10.12 2.06
N ARG A 124 -11.54 8.85 1.67
CA ARG A 124 -12.38 8.17 0.67
C ARG A 124 -13.72 7.70 1.23
N GLY A 125 -13.93 7.71 2.55
CA GLY A 125 -15.17 7.28 3.19
C GLY A 125 -15.30 5.78 3.37
N HIS A 126 -14.17 5.07 3.52
CA HIS A 126 -14.16 3.61 3.78
C HIS A 126 -14.35 3.25 5.26
N TYR A 127 -14.55 4.23 6.12
CA TYR A 127 -14.89 4.04 7.53
C TYR A 127 -16.22 4.71 7.83
N GLU A 128 -16.94 4.20 8.84
CA GLU A 128 -18.18 4.78 9.35
C GLU A 128 -17.94 6.05 10.21
N LEU A 129 -16.87 6.78 9.90
CA LEU A 129 -16.50 8.03 10.57
C LEU A 129 -16.73 9.20 9.61
N ALA A 130 -17.46 10.21 10.10
CA ALA A 130 -17.72 11.43 9.34
C ALA A 130 -18.29 11.17 7.93
N VAL A 131 -19.20 10.19 7.80
CA VAL A 131 -19.82 9.81 6.52
C VAL A 131 -20.69 10.89 5.94
N ASP A 132 -21.35 11.68 6.81
CA ASP A 132 -22.25 12.77 6.44
C ASP A 132 -21.51 14.07 6.07
N VAL A 133 -20.17 14.07 6.17
CA VAL A 133 -19.36 15.23 5.91
C VAL A 133 -18.71 15.13 4.51
N PRO A 134 -18.61 16.25 3.76
CA PRO A 134 -17.91 16.27 2.47
C PRO A 134 -16.48 15.71 2.57
N ALA A 135 -16.02 15.03 1.51
CA ALA A 135 -14.75 14.29 1.50
C ALA A 135 -13.54 15.12 1.97
N HIS A 136 -13.52 16.43 1.64
CA HIS A 136 -12.42 17.33 2.03
C HIS A 136 -12.39 17.65 3.54
N ASP A 137 -13.53 17.52 4.22
CA ASP A 137 -13.65 17.79 5.67
C ASP A 137 -13.62 16.53 6.53
N ARG A 138 -13.78 15.33 5.96
CA ARG A 138 -13.85 14.06 6.69
C ARG A 138 -12.69 13.82 7.65
N VAL A 139 -11.47 14.10 7.20
CA VAL A 139 -10.27 13.92 8.04
C VAL A 139 -10.34 14.82 9.25
N ARG A 140 -10.69 16.10 9.06
CA ARG A 140 -10.82 17.05 10.16
C ARG A 140 -11.92 16.62 11.14
N ALA A 141 -13.10 16.29 10.64
CA ALA A 141 -14.24 15.89 11.46
C ALA A 141 -13.92 14.64 12.29
N ALA A 142 -13.36 13.60 11.67
CA ALA A 142 -13.01 12.36 12.35
C ALA A 142 -11.96 12.51 13.47
N PHE A 143 -11.10 13.51 13.40
CA PHE A 143 -10.16 13.81 14.48
C PHE A 143 -10.69 14.79 15.52
N THR A 144 -11.80 15.48 15.22
CA THR A 144 -12.47 16.39 16.18
C THR A 144 -13.42 15.63 17.12
N GLU A 145 -14.16 14.64 16.62
CA GLU A 145 -15.07 13.83 17.43
C GLU A 145 -14.40 13.16 18.65
N PRO A 146 -13.28 12.44 18.50
CA PRO A 146 -12.59 11.85 19.66
C PRO A 146 -12.02 12.88 20.63
N ALA A 147 -11.65 14.06 20.16
CA ALA A 147 -11.12 15.13 21.03
C ALA A 147 -12.18 15.75 21.94
N LEU A 148 -13.47 15.61 21.59
CA LEU A 148 -14.58 16.08 22.42
C LEU A 148 -14.97 15.07 23.52
N CYS A 149 -14.45 13.85 23.44
CA CYS A 149 -14.72 12.77 24.40
C CYS A 149 -13.61 12.62 25.48
N LEU A 150 -12.58 13.46 25.46
CA LEU A 150 -11.50 13.54 26.45
C LEU A 150 -11.69 14.77 27.36
#